data_a97a307edd6d9e4cd2ecf76be0d537ac
#
_entry.id   a97a307edd6d9e4cd2ecf76be0d537ac
#
_cell.length_a   1.000
_cell.length_b   1.000
_cell.length_c   1.000
_cell.angle_alpha   90.00
_cell.angle_beta   90.00
_cell.angle_gamma   90.00
#
_symmetry.space_group_name_H-M   'P 1'
#
loop_
_entity.id
_entity.type
_entity.pdbx_description
1 polymer ?
#
loop_
_entity_poly.entity_id
_entity_poly.type
_entity_poly.pdbx_seq_one_letter_code
_entity_poly.pdbx_strand_id
1 'polypeptide(L)'
;MTRKTWFMFLTIFIDMIGIGVLIPVIPQLLGEPTSPYFLLDPSQIKLGFVLLGFLVASYPIATFFAAPVLGAMSDKYGRKPVLLASILGTSISYFVFAYAIITKNIPLLFISRVIDGLTGGNISVAQAVIADVTKPEDRTKVFGAIGAAFGLGFIFGPFLGGLLSSPSVLPFFNASTPFIFSGLLALFNVFSIRFFFKESIKEKNLESKIDFLASFKNIANAKKFEAVRMLFLVSFLFNAGFAFFTSFFNVYLTNKFDFSPAQIGNCFAYVGIWIIITQVVVVRKLAGKFKEIDIFSSD
;
A
#
# COMPACT_ATOMS: atom_id res chain seq x y z
N MET A 1 14.47 -7.08 16.99
CA MET A 1 13.52 -7.71 16.05
C MET A 1 13.90 -9.17 15.84
N THR A 2 12.93 -10.07 15.87
CA THR A 2 13.17 -11.48 15.52
C THR A 2 13.33 -11.61 14.00
N ARG A 3 13.95 -12.74 13.53
CA ARG A 3 14.05 -13.01 12.10
C ARG A 3 12.68 -13.00 11.39
N LYS A 4 11.64 -13.53 12.03
CA LYS A 4 10.27 -13.55 11.47
C LYS A 4 9.69 -12.13 11.31
N THR A 5 9.88 -11.29 12.31
CA THR A 5 9.44 -9.89 12.28
C THR A 5 10.14 -9.09 11.17
N TRP A 6 11.43 -9.37 10.91
CA TRP A 6 12.17 -8.73 9.85
C TRP A 6 11.60 -9.05 8.46
N PHE A 7 11.22 -10.32 8.21
CA PHE A 7 10.57 -10.67 6.95
C PHE A 7 9.24 -9.99 6.76
N MET A 8 8.44 -9.83 7.82
CA MET A 8 7.17 -9.12 7.72
C MET A 8 7.37 -7.62 7.48
N PHE A 9 8.38 -7.01 8.12
CA PHE A 9 8.78 -5.65 7.82
C PHE A 9 9.14 -5.48 6.33
N LEU A 10 9.98 -6.37 5.79
CA LEU A 10 10.37 -6.34 4.39
C LEU A 10 9.17 -6.54 3.45
N THR A 11 8.26 -7.44 3.78
CA THR A 11 7.03 -7.66 3.01
C THR A 11 6.18 -6.39 2.95
N ILE A 12 5.88 -5.78 4.09
CA ILE A 12 5.09 -4.56 4.15
C ILE A 12 5.81 -3.40 3.41
N PHE A 13 7.12 -3.29 3.58
CA PHE A 13 7.91 -2.28 2.89
C PHE A 13 7.85 -2.42 1.35
N ILE A 14 7.99 -3.64 0.82
CA ILE A 14 7.89 -3.91 -0.61
C ILE A 14 6.49 -3.62 -1.14
N ASP A 15 5.44 -4.00 -0.40
CA ASP A 15 4.06 -3.70 -0.77
C ASP A 15 3.80 -2.19 -0.83
N MET A 16 4.34 -1.43 0.15
CA MET A 16 4.22 0.02 0.17
C MET A 16 4.98 0.71 -0.97
N ILE A 17 6.14 0.18 -1.36
CA ILE A 17 6.83 0.64 -2.59
C ILE A 17 5.92 0.44 -3.79
N GLY A 18 5.32 -0.74 -3.94
CA GLY A 18 4.46 -1.07 -5.05
C GLY A 18 3.22 -0.16 -5.16
N ILE A 19 2.60 0.17 -4.03
CA ILE A 19 1.50 1.15 -3.98
C ILE A 19 2.00 2.56 -4.33
N GLY A 20 3.15 2.95 -3.79
CA GLY A 20 3.71 4.27 -3.99
C GLY A 20 4.15 4.57 -5.42
N VAL A 21 4.63 3.55 -6.15
CA VAL A 21 5.04 3.65 -7.55
C VAL A 21 3.92 4.15 -8.46
N LEU A 22 2.66 3.87 -8.13
CA LEU A 22 1.50 4.33 -8.91
C LEU A 22 1.33 5.85 -8.88
N ILE A 23 1.74 6.50 -7.79
CA ILE A 23 1.47 7.93 -7.55
C ILE A 23 1.93 8.80 -8.72
N PRO A 24 3.18 8.76 -9.19
CA PRO A 24 3.64 9.59 -10.32
C PRO A 24 3.27 9.04 -11.69
N VAL A 25 2.84 7.77 -11.80
CA VAL A 25 2.61 7.11 -13.10
C VAL A 25 1.15 7.20 -13.54
N ILE A 26 0.18 7.00 -12.64
CA ILE A 26 -1.25 7.01 -13.02
C ILE A 26 -1.67 8.31 -13.73
N PRO A 27 -1.25 9.52 -13.31
CA PRO A 27 -1.57 10.75 -14.03
C PRO A 27 -1.13 10.75 -15.48
N GLN A 28 0.05 10.20 -15.78
CA GLN A 28 0.56 10.11 -17.15
C GLN A 28 -0.34 9.27 -18.06
N LEU A 29 -1.04 8.27 -17.49
CA LEU A 29 -1.87 7.33 -18.25
C LEU A 29 -3.27 7.87 -18.55
N LEU A 30 -3.86 8.64 -17.62
CA LEU A 30 -5.28 9.00 -17.68
C LEU A 30 -5.56 10.48 -17.35
N GLY A 31 -4.59 11.21 -16.81
CA GLY A 31 -4.78 12.59 -16.33
C GLY A 31 -3.95 13.66 -17.06
N GLU A 32 -3.08 13.26 -17.99
CA GLU A 32 -2.14 14.16 -18.68
C GLU A 32 -2.16 13.92 -20.21
N PRO A 33 -2.96 14.69 -20.96
CA PRO A 33 -3.12 14.50 -22.41
C PRO A 33 -1.84 14.69 -23.21
N THR A 34 -0.86 15.43 -22.66
CA THR A 34 0.44 15.70 -23.30
C THR A 34 1.44 14.55 -23.08
N SER A 35 1.12 13.63 -22.19
CA SER A 35 1.96 12.45 -21.92
C SER A 35 2.00 11.50 -23.13
N PRO A 36 3.17 10.98 -23.53
CA PRO A 36 3.29 9.96 -24.58
C PRO A 36 2.63 8.63 -24.17
N TYR A 37 2.29 8.48 -22.89
CA TYR A 37 1.65 7.29 -22.32
C TYR A 37 0.16 7.45 -22.10
N PHE A 38 -0.42 8.59 -22.49
CA PHE A 38 -1.86 8.82 -22.35
C PHE A 38 -2.66 7.79 -23.16
N LEU A 39 -3.63 7.17 -22.53
CA LEU A 39 -4.32 5.99 -23.05
C LEU A 39 -5.62 6.30 -23.80
N LEU A 40 -6.05 7.56 -23.79
CA LEU A 40 -7.26 8.05 -24.43
C LEU A 40 -6.92 9.07 -25.53
N ASP A 41 -7.94 9.48 -26.29
CA ASP A 41 -7.81 10.66 -27.12
C ASP A 41 -7.67 11.92 -26.23
N PRO A 42 -6.78 12.89 -26.57
CA PRO A 42 -6.63 14.11 -25.77
C PRO A 42 -7.94 14.90 -25.54
N SER A 43 -8.90 14.79 -26.45
CA SER A 43 -10.23 15.39 -26.29
C SER A 43 -11.07 14.77 -25.15
N GLN A 44 -10.72 13.56 -24.71
CA GLN A 44 -11.42 12.77 -23.70
C GLN A 44 -10.87 12.94 -22.29
N ILE A 45 -10.13 14.01 -22.01
CA ILE A 45 -9.50 14.22 -20.69
C ILE A 45 -10.48 14.14 -19.51
N LYS A 46 -11.72 14.61 -19.70
CA LYS A 46 -12.76 14.50 -18.64
C LYS A 46 -13.06 13.04 -18.30
N LEU A 47 -13.15 12.18 -19.30
CA LEU A 47 -13.29 10.73 -19.11
C LEU A 47 -12.04 10.15 -18.43
N GLY A 48 -10.86 10.63 -18.82
CA GLY A 48 -9.59 10.24 -18.21
C GLY A 48 -9.55 10.47 -16.69
N PHE A 49 -9.99 11.63 -16.20
CA PHE A 49 -10.08 11.90 -14.76
C PHE A 49 -11.09 11.00 -14.03
N VAL A 50 -12.23 10.69 -14.67
CA VAL A 50 -13.20 9.76 -14.10
C VAL A 50 -12.61 8.35 -14.00
N LEU A 51 -11.98 7.86 -15.07
CA LEU A 51 -11.33 6.56 -15.07
C LEU A 51 -10.16 6.49 -14.08
N LEU A 52 -9.38 7.57 -13.94
CA LEU A 52 -8.32 7.68 -12.94
C LEU A 52 -8.88 7.49 -11.52
N GLY A 53 -9.97 8.19 -11.19
CA GLY A 53 -10.61 8.05 -9.87
C GLY A 53 -11.08 6.62 -9.61
N PHE A 54 -11.73 5.97 -10.57
CA PHE A 54 -12.16 4.57 -10.45
C PHE A 54 -10.97 3.60 -10.39
N LEU A 55 -9.90 3.83 -11.16
CA LEU A 55 -8.71 3.00 -11.16
C LEU A 55 -8.03 3.02 -9.78
N VAL A 56 -7.88 4.21 -9.19
CA VAL A 56 -7.33 4.37 -7.83
C VAL A 56 -8.24 3.71 -6.79
N ALA A 57 -9.56 3.84 -6.92
CA ALA A 57 -10.52 3.28 -5.97
C ALA A 57 -10.63 1.74 -6.06
N SER A 58 -10.34 1.12 -7.22
CA SER A 58 -10.54 -0.31 -7.43
C SER A 58 -9.70 -1.19 -6.49
N TYR A 59 -8.45 -0.79 -6.20
CA TYR A 59 -7.58 -1.49 -5.25
C TYR A 59 -8.13 -1.49 -3.81
N PRO A 60 -8.39 -0.34 -3.16
CA PRO A 60 -8.89 -0.34 -1.79
C PRO A 60 -10.29 -0.96 -1.66
N ILE A 61 -11.14 -0.86 -2.68
CA ILE A 61 -12.43 -1.55 -2.68
C ILE A 61 -12.22 -3.07 -2.64
N ALA A 62 -11.37 -3.61 -3.51
CA ALA A 62 -11.08 -5.05 -3.52
C ALA A 62 -10.43 -5.51 -2.21
N THR A 63 -9.48 -4.74 -1.67
CA THR A 63 -8.80 -5.03 -0.39
C THR A 63 -9.77 -5.00 0.78
N PHE A 64 -10.75 -4.12 0.78
CA PHE A 64 -11.78 -4.05 1.84
C PHE A 64 -12.52 -5.38 2.01
N PHE A 65 -12.82 -6.08 0.93
CA PHE A 65 -13.44 -7.41 0.99
C PHE A 65 -12.41 -8.52 1.25
N ALA A 66 -11.22 -8.39 0.68
CA ALA A 66 -10.22 -9.45 0.73
C ALA A 66 -9.50 -9.55 2.09
N ALA A 67 -9.23 -8.44 2.77
CA ALA A 67 -8.43 -8.42 3.99
C ALA A 67 -8.95 -9.36 5.10
N PRO A 68 -10.25 -9.34 5.50
CA PRO A 68 -10.75 -10.27 6.51
C PRO A 68 -10.79 -11.72 6.02
N VAL A 69 -11.02 -11.92 4.71
CA VAL A 69 -11.00 -13.27 4.09
C VAL A 69 -9.61 -13.86 4.17
N LEU A 70 -8.58 -13.12 3.76
CA LEU A 70 -7.19 -13.56 3.85
C LEU A 70 -6.74 -13.76 5.29
N GLY A 71 -7.21 -12.92 6.22
CA GLY A 71 -7.01 -13.10 7.66
C GLY A 71 -7.55 -14.45 8.12
N ALA A 72 -8.84 -14.73 7.88
CA ALA A 72 -9.48 -16.00 8.25
C ALA A 72 -8.85 -17.23 7.56
N MET A 73 -8.50 -17.10 6.28
CA MET A 73 -7.76 -18.13 5.55
C MET A 73 -6.40 -18.41 6.20
N SER A 74 -5.70 -17.37 6.64
CA SER A 74 -4.39 -17.52 7.28
C SER A 74 -4.47 -18.17 8.66
N ASP A 75 -5.57 -17.98 9.38
CA ASP A 75 -5.84 -18.69 10.64
C ASP A 75 -6.12 -20.18 10.38
N LYS A 76 -6.84 -20.48 9.31
CA LYS A 76 -7.27 -21.84 8.96
C LYS A 76 -6.18 -22.69 8.29
N TYR A 77 -5.50 -22.11 7.30
CA TYR A 77 -4.55 -22.84 6.46
C TYR A 77 -3.09 -22.65 6.89
N GLY A 78 -2.81 -21.61 7.69
CA GLY A 78 -1.50 -21.18 8.12
C GLY A 78 -1.10 -19.85 7.49
N ARG A 79 -0.24 -19.10 8.16
CA ARG A 79 0.21 -17.78 7.71
C ARG A 79 1.04 -17.85 6.43
N LYS A 80 2.02 -18.77 6.39
CA LYS A 80 2.98 -18.89 5.28
C LYS A 80 2.33 -19.15 3.92
N PRO A 81 1.45 -20.16 3.74
CA PRO A 81 0.86 -20.45 2.43
C PRO A 81 -0.02 -19.30 1.93
N VAL A 82 -0.76 -18.62 2.83
CA VAL A 82 -1.61 -17.49 2.44
C VAL A 82 -0.77 -16.27 2.05
N LEU A 83 0.31 -15.97 2.79
CA LEU A 83 1.27 -14.93 2.40
C LEU A 83 1.89 -15.21 1.03
N LEU A 84 2.34 -16.45 0.78
CA LEU A 84 2.94 -16.81 -0.50
C LEU A 84 1.97 -16.63 -1.67
N ALA A 85 0.73 -17.09 -1.51
CA ALA A 85 -0.31 -16.94 -2.54
C ALA A 85 -0.65 -15.47 -2.80
N SER A 86 -0.81 -14.68 -1.73
CA SER A 86 -1.11 -13.25 -1.84
C SER A 86 0.01 -12.47 -2.52
N ILE A 87 1.26 -12.60 -2.06
CA ILE A 87 2.39 -11.85 -2.63
C ILE A 87 2.66 -12.29 -4.08
N LEU A 88 2.45 -13.56 -4.40
CA LEU A 88 2.53 -14.03 -5.79
C LEU A 88 1.44 -13.39 -6.66
N GLY A 89 0.20 -13.30 -6.16
CA GLY A 89 -0.88 -12.60 -6.84
C GLY A 89 -0.58 -11.11 -7.05
N THR A 90 -0.02 -10.43 -6.05
CA THR A 90 0.47 -9.04 -6.17
C THR A 90 1.57 -8.92 -7.23
N SER A 91 2.54 -9.84 -7.25
CA SER A 91 3.59 -9.86 -8.30
C SER A 91 2.98 -9.99 -9.70
N ILE A 92 2.07 -10.95 -9.88
CA ILE A 92 1.36 -11.15 -11.16
C ILE A 92 0.59 -9.88 -11.55
N SER A 93 -0.10 -9.24 -10.60
CA SER A 93 -0.87 -8.02 -10.87
C SER A 93 0.00 -6.91 -11.42
N TYR A 94 1.21 -6.71 -10.89
CA TYR A 94 2.14 -5.70 -11.41
C TYR A 94 2.60 -6.00 -12.82
N PHE A 95 2.90 -7.25 -13.16
CA PHE A 95 3.23 -7.61 -14.54
C PHE A 95 2.03 -7.42 -15.48
N VAL A 96 0.82 -7.74 -15.03
CA VAL A 96 -0.41 -7.48 -15.80
C VAL A 96 -0.62 -5.97 -16.00
N PHE A 97 -0.35 -5.15 -14.97
CA PHE A 97 -0.45 -3.69 -15.09
C PHE A 97 0.58 -3.14 -16.09
N ALA A 98 1.83 -3.60 -16.01
CA ALA A 98 2.87 -3.23 -16.98
C ALA A 98 2.48 -3.61 -18.42
N TYR A 99 1.98 -4.81 -18.61
CA TYR A 99 1.49 -5.28 -19.90
C TYR A 99 0.31 -4.46 -20.40
N ALA A 100 -0.61 -4.09 -19.52
CA ALA A 100 -1.76 -3.23 -19.85
C ALA A 100 -1.32 -1.84 -20.36
N ILE A 101 -0.26 -1.26 -19.77
CA ILE A 101 0.33 -0.01 -20.27
C ILE A 101 0.91 -0.19 -21.68
N ILE A 102 1.71 -1.23 -21.87
CA ILE A 102 2.37 -1.54 -23.16
C ILE A 102 1.33 -1.74 -24.27
N THR A 103 0.25 -2.46 -23.99
CA THR A 103 -0.82 -2.77 -24.94
C THR A 103 -1.92 -1.71 -25.00
N LYS A 104 -1.80 -0.63 -24.22
CA LYS A 104 -2.81 0.44 -24.08
C LYS A 104 -4.21 -0.08 -23.74
N ASN A 105 -4.28 -1.13 -22.92
CA ASN A 105 -5.53 -1.81 -22.58
C ASN A 105 -6.07 -1.35 -21.24
N ILE A 106 -7.03 -0.39 -21.25
CA ILE A 106 -7.64 0.17 -20.05
C ILE A 106 -8.38 -0.88 -19.19
N PRO A 107 -9.24 -1.76 -19.74
CA PRO A 107 -9.85 -2.84 -18.97
C PRO A 107 -8.84 -3.69 -18.19
N LEU A 108 -7.70 -3.99 -18.78
CA LEU A 108 -6.66 -4.81 -18.16
C LEU A 108 -5.97 -4.06 -16.99
N LEU A 109 -5.88 -2.73 -17.03
CA LEU A 109 -5.45 -1.92 -15.88
C LEU A 109 -6.38 -2.13 -14.68
N PHE A 110 -7.68 -2.09 -14.90
CA PHE A 110 -8.67 -2.32 -13.83
C PHE A 110 -8.60 -3.75 -13.29
N ILE A 111 -8.51 -4.74 -14.16
CA ILE A 111 -8.37 -6.15 -13.77
C ILE A 111 -7.13 -6.32 -12.88
N SER A 112 -6.00 -5.75 -13.27
CA SER A 112 -4.78 -5.83 -12.46
C SER A 112 -4.95 -5.18 -11.09
N ARG A 113 -5.62 -4.02 -11.00
CA ARG A 113 -5.88 -3.34 -9.71
C ARG A 113 -6.82 -4.15 -8.81
N VAL A 114 -7.82 -4.80 -9.39
CA VAL A 114 -8.71 -5.69 -8.63
C VAL A 114 -7.93 -6.91 -8.12
N ILE A 115 -7.12 -7.56 -8.96
CA ILE A 115 -6.26 -8.68 -8.55
C ILE A 115 -5.33 -8.24 -7.41
N ASP A 116 -4.65 -7.10 -7.56
CA ASP A 116 -3.76 -6.56 -6.55
C ASP A 116 -4.51 -6.28 -5.23
N GLY A 117 -5.69 -5.68 -5.29
CA GLY A 117 -6.52 -5.42 -4.12
C GLY A 117 -6.98 -6.71 -3.43
N LEU A 118 -7.39 -7.75 -4.20
CA LEU A 118 -7.77 -9.05 -3.64
C LEU A 118 -6.58 -9.76 -2.97
N THR A 119 -5.39 -9.53 -3.43
CA THR A 119 -4.16 -10.12 -2.86
C THR A 119 -3.48 -9.20 -1.84
N GLY A 120 -3.69 -7.90 -1.91
CA GLY A 120 -3.10 -6.88 -1.02
C GLY A 120 -3.56 -6.93 0.44
N GLY A 121 -4.55 -7.77 0.78
CA GLY A 121 -4.89 -8.09 2.17
C GLY A 121 -3.80 -8.85 2.94
N ASN A 122 -2.66 -9.19 2.32
CA ASN A 122 -1.48 -9.80 2.93
C ASN A 122 -0.91 -8.97 4.09
N ILE A 123 -1.11 -7.65 4.11
CA ILE A 123 -0.73 -6.77 5.22
C ILE A 123 -1.40 -7.22 6.52
N SER A 124 -2.69 -7.59 6.48
CA SER A 124 -3.40 -8.12 7.66
C SER A 124 -2.79 -9.43 8.15
N VAL A 125 -2.38 -10.32 7.24
CA VAL A 125 -1.70 -11.57 7.56
C VAL A 125 -0.29 -11.30 8.12
N ALA A 126 0.45 -10.35 7.56
CA ALA A 126 1.76 -9.96 8.08
C ALA A 126 1.68 -9.38 9.50
N GLN A 127 0.66 -8.56 9.77
CA GLN A 127 0.38 -8.05 11.13
C GLN A 127 0.02 -9.18 12.10
N ALA A 128 -0.76 -10.16 11.66
CA ALA A 128 -1.08 -11.33 12.47
C ALA A 128 0.17 -12.17 12.78
N VAL A 129 1.06 -12.40 11.79
CA VAL A 129 2.37 -13.05 12.04
C VAL A 129 3.16 -12.32 13.12
N ILE A 130 3.19 -11.00 13.06
CA ILE A 130 3.90 -10.18 14.04
C ILE A 130 3.28 -10.33 15.42
N ALA A 131 1.96 -10.33 15.52
CA ALA A 131 1.25 -10.56 16.78
C ALA A 131 1.53 -11.96 17.35
N ASP A 132 1.60 -13.00 16.49
CA ASP A 132 1.87 -14.39 16.89
C ASP A 132 3.29 -14.58 17.48
N VAL A 133 4.28 -13.79 17.00
CA VAL A 133 5.70 -13.99 17.37
C VAL A 133 6.25 -12.92 18.32
N THR A 134 5.45 -11.93 18.69
CA THR A 134 5.87 -10.81 19.53
C THR A 134 5.22 -10.90 20.90
N LYS A 135 6.03 -10.83 21.96
CA LYS A 135 5.52 -10.76 23.33
C LYS A 135 4.71 -9.48 23.53
N PRO A 136 3.69 -9.49 24.41
CA PRO A 136 2.85 -8.31 24.67
C PRO A 136 3.65 -7.03 24.95
N GLU A 137 4.73 -7.13 25.73
CA GLU A 137 5.56 -6.01 26.15
C GLU A 137 6.34 -5.36 24.99
N ASP A 138 6.63 -6.13 23.92
CA ASP A 138 7.38 -5.66 22.76
C ASP A 138 6.47 -5.22 21.61
N ARG A 139 5.15 -5.40 21.69
CA ARG A 139 4.21 -5.15 20.59
C ARG A 139 4.27 -3.71 20.10
N THR A 140 4.22 -2.72 20.98
CA THR A 140 4.28 -1.29 20.62
C THR A 140 5.53 -0.98 19.81
N LYS A 141 6.70 -1.52 20.22
CA LYS A 141 7.96 -1.32 19.51
C LYS A 141 7.97 -1.95 18.12
N VAL A 142 7.40 -3.14 17.99
CA VAL A 142 7.41 -3.88 16.72
C VAL A 142 6.37 -3.30 15.77
N PHE A 143 5.19 -2.91 16.24
CA PHE A 143 4.19 -2.19 15.43
C PHE A 143 4.69 -0.80 15.02
N GLY A 144 5.49 -0.12 15.86
CA GLY A 144 6.20 1.09 15.46
C GLY A 144 7.16 0.86 14.28
N ALA A 145 7.84 -0.28 14.22
CA ALA A 145 8.68 -0.64 13.07
C ALA A 145 7.84 -0.88 11.79
N ILE A 146 6.60 -1.41 11.92
CA ILE A 146 5.68 -1.48 10.79
C ILE A 146 5.34 -0.08 10.27
N GLY A 147 5.04 0.86 11.17
CA GLY A 147 4.84 2.27 10.80
C GLY A 147 6.02 2.85 10.03
N ALA A 148 7.25 2.49 10.43
CA ALA A 148 8.46 2.87 9.68
C ALA A 148 8.51 2.22 8.30
N ALA A 149 8.08 0.95 8.13
CA ALA A 149 7.99 0.31 6.82
C ALA A 149 7.01 1.02 5.89
N PHE A 150 5.84 1.43 6.41
CA PHE A 150 4.88 2.25 5.68
C PHE A 150 5.49 3.59 5.26
N GLY A 151 6.12 4.31 6.19
CA GLY A 151 6.76 5.60 5.91
C GLY A 151 7.86 5.49 4.86
N LEU A 152 8.76 4.53 5.02
CA LEU A 152 9.84 4.30 4.06
C LEU A 152 9.30 3.90 2.68
N GLY A 153 8.31 3.00 2.62
CA GLY A 153 7.69 2.60 1.36
C GLY A 153 6.98 3.77 0.66
N PHE A 154 6.32 4.64 1.43
CA PHE A 154 5.68 5.85 0.90
C PHE A 154 6.68 6.89 0.37
N ILE A 155 7.93 6.84 0.82
CA ILE A 155 9.03 7.67 0.30
C ILE A 155 9.63 7.05 -0.97
N PHE A 156 10.08 5.80 -0.82
CA PHE A 156 10.79 5.11 -1.90
C PHE A 156 9.86 4.76 -3.06
N GLY A 157 8.57 4.51 -2.81
CA GLY A 157 7.61 4.19 -3.85
C GLY A 157 7.46 5.27 -4.91
N PRO A 158 7.00 6.50 -4.57
CA PRO A 158 6.86 7.58 -5.54
C PRO A 158 8.21 8.00 -6.14
N PHE A 159 9.29 7.99 -5.36
CA PHE A 159 10.63 8.29 -5.86
C PHE A 159 11.05 7.31 -6.96
N LEU A 160 10.94 6.00 -6.70
CA LEU A 160 11.26 4.97 -7.69
C LEU A 160 10.28 5.00 -8.87
N GLY A 161 8.99 5.26 -8.60
CA GLY A 161 7.99 5.44 -9.64
C GLY A 161 8.33 6.55 -10.62
N GLY A 162 8.71 7.72 -10.10
CA GLY A 162 9.14 8.86 -10.91
C GLY A 162 10.44 8.60 -11.66
N LEU A 163 11.44 8.03 -10.97
CA LEU A 163 12.74 7.73 -11.54
C LEU A 163 12.64 6.70 -12.69
N LEU A 164 11.97 5.58 -12.43
CA LEU A 164 11.88 4.45 -13.37
C LEU A 164 10.89 4.69 -14.52
N SER A 165 10.00 5.67 -14.40
CA SER A 165 9.06 6.03 -15.48
C SER A 165 9.60 7.11 -16.41
N SER A 166 10.79 7.67 -16.14
CA SER A 166 11.32 8.83 -16.85
C SER A 166 12.40 8.46 -17.85
N PRO A 167 12.16 8.59 -19.18
CA PRO A 167 13.17 8.38 -20.21
C PRO A 167 14.38 9.32 -20.12
N SER A 168 14.22 10.46 -19.41
CA SER A 168 15.33 11.40 -19.17
C SER A 168 16.39 10.85 -18.22
N VAL A 169 16.06 9.84 -17.40
CA VAL A 169 17.01 9.16 -16.50
C VAL A 169 17.78 8.08 -17.26
N LEU A 170 17.04 7.20 -17.93
CA LEU A 170 17.61 6.20 -18.84
C LEU A 170 16.68 6.01 -20.05
N PRO A 171 17.22 5.92 -21.28
CA PRO A 171 16.41 5.90 -22.51
C PRO A 171 15.38 4.75 -22.60
N PHE A 172 15.61 3.64 -21.91
CA PHE A 172 14.68 2.50 -21.88
C PHE A 172 13.64 2.56 -20.75
N PHE A 173 13.71 3.56 -19.87
CA PHE A 173 12.70 3.76 -18.85
C PHE A 173 11.42 4.34 -19.44
N ASN A 174 10.28 3.84 -18.98
CA ASN A 174 8.96 4.23 -19.44
C ASN A 174 7.90 3.96 -18.36
N ALA A 175 6.66 4.34 -18.60
CA ALA A 175 5.57 4.20 -17.61
C ALA A 175 5.32 2.75 -17.14
N SER A 176 5.75 1.71 -17.87
CA SER A 176 5.60 0.31 -17.45
C SER A 176 6.76 -0.19 -16.58
N THR A 177 7.95 0.44 -16.69
CA THR A 177 9.17 -0.01 -16.00
C THR A 177 9.03 -0.09 -14.48
N PRO A 178 8.40 0.90 -13.78
CA PRO A 178 8.21 0.84 -12.34
C PRO A 178 7.40 -0.39 -11.89
N PHE A 179 6.42 -0.81 -12.71
CA PHE A 179 5.59 -2.00 -12.38
C PHE A 179 6.32 -3.31 -12.62
N ILE A 180 7.13 -3.40 -13.66
CA ILE A 180 8.03 -4.55 -13.87
C ILE A 180 8.97 -4.68 -12.67
N PHE A 181 9.58 -3.57 -12.23
CA PHE A 181 10.45 -3.53 -11.07
C PHE A 181 9.73 -3.98 -9.79
N SER A 182 8.52 -3.44 -9.52
CA SER A 182 7.71 -3.83 -8.36
C SER A 182 7.29 -5.31 -8.41
N GLY A 183 6.95 -5.82 -9.60
CA GLY A 183 6.66 -7.23 -9.82
C GLY A 183 7.85 -8.14 -9.49
N LEU A 184 9.06 -7.75 -9.90
CA LEU A 184 10.29 -8.47 -9.56
C LEU A 184 10.62 -8.40 -8.07
N LEU A 185 10.41 -7.24 -7.41
CA LEU A 185 10.57 -7.12 -5.96
C LEU A 185 9.58 -8.01 -5.20
N ALA A 186 8.31 -8.04 -5.62
CA ALA A 186 7.31 -8.92 -5.02
C ALA A 186 7.67 -10.40 -5.24
N LEU A 187 8.15 -10.76 -6.42
CA LEU A 187 8.63 -12.11 -6.70
C LEU A 187 9.84 -12.48 -5.83
N PHE A 188 10.79 -11.58 -5.67
CA PHE A 188 11.90 -11.75 -4.73
C PHE A 188 11.40 -11.98 -3.29
N ASN A 189 10.36 -11.27 -2.87
CA ASN A 189 9.74 -11.46 -1.56
C ASN A 189 9.07 -12.84 -1.44
N VAL A 190 8.40 -13.34 -2.49
CA VAL A 190 7.89 -14.73 -2.55
C VAL A 190 9.02 -15.73 -2.28
N PHE A 191 10.15 -15.62 -2.97
CA PHE A 191 11.30 -16.49 -2.76
C PHE A 191 11.83 -16.36 -1.32
N SER A 192 11.94 -15.14 -0.81
CA SER A 192 12.43 -14.87 0.55
C SER A 192 11.54 -15.56 1.59
N ILE A 193 10.22 -15.44 1.48
CA ILE A 193 9.29 -16.11 2.39
C ILE A 193 9.31 -17.63 2.20
N ARG A 194 9.34 -18.10 0.95
CA ARG A 194 9.34 -19.55 0.66
C ARG A 194 10.51 -20.28 1.32
N PHE A 195 11.71 -19.70 1.26
CA PHE A 195 12.92 -20.36 1.72
C PHE A 195 13.33 -20.00 3.15
N PHE A 196 13.06 -18.79 3.60
CA PHE A 196 13.59 -18.30 4.87
C PHE A 196 12.54 -18.08 5.96
N PHE A 197 11.25 -17.96 5.62
CA PHE A 197 10.20 -17.80 6.61
C PHE A 197 9.67 -19.18 7.05
N LYS A 198 9.64 -19.41 8.36
CA LYS A 198 9.00 -20.58 8.98
C LYS A 198 7.62 -20.19 9.50
N GLU A 199 6.66 -21.11 9.38
CA GLU A 199 5.30 -20.93 9.88
C GLU A 199 5.29 -20.36 11.30
N SER A 200 4.40 -19.39 11.55
CA SER A 200 4.31 -18.71 12.85
C SER A 200 3.20 -19.26 13.72
N ILE A 201 2.11 -19.70 13.11
CA ILE A 201 0.96 -20.24 13.82
C ILE A 201 1.28 -21.65 14.38
N LYS A 202 1.01 -21.85 15.65
CA LYS A 202 1.24 -23.14 16.31
C LYS A 202 0.04 -24.07 16.17
N GLU A 203 -1.17 -23.52 16.35
CA GLU A 203 -2.43 -24.25 16.27
C GLU A 203 -3.33 -23.55 15.27
N LYS A 204 -3.77 -24.28 14.25
CA LYS A 204 -4.65 -23.75 13.21
C LYS A 204 -6.08 -23.73 13.73
N ASN A 205 -6.78 -22.65 13.48
CA ASN A 205 -8.21 -22.55 13.80
C ASN A 205 -9.04 -23.07 12.60
N LEU A 206 -9.30 -24.39 12.60
CA LEU A 206 -10.07 -25.03 11.53
C LEU A 206 -11.54 -24.58 11.48
N GLU A 207 -12.06 -24.03 12.58
CA GLU A 207 -13.43 -23.51 12.67
C GLU A 207 -13.56 -22.06 12.17
N SER A 208 -12.45 -21.42 11.83
CA SER A 208 -12.45 -20.05 11.31
C SER A 208 -13.34 -19.96 10.06
N LYS A 209 -14.40 -19.16 10.16
CA LYS A 209 -15.38 -18.97 9.08
C LYS A 209 -14.89 -17.88 8.13
N ILE A 210 -14.82 -18.24 6.86
CA ILE A 210 -14.52 -17.28 5.79
C ILE A 210 -15.82 -16.51 5.50
N ASP A 211 -15.83 -15.22 5.79
CA ASP A 211 -16.99 -14.35 5.60
C ASP A 211 -16.59 -13.13 4.75
N PHE A 212 -17.07 -13.07 3.53
CA PHE A 212 -16.82 -11.96 2.60
C PHE A 212 -17.45 -10.64 3.06
N LEU A 213 -18.45 -10.68 3.93
CA LEU A 213 -19.11 -9.51 4.50
C LEU A 213 -18.56 -9.13 5.88
N ALA A 214 -17.49 -9.78 6.33
CA ALA A 214 -16.89 -9.53 7.64
C ALA A 214 -16.54 -8.05 7.86
N SER A 215 -16.04 -7.34 6.85
CA SER A 215 -15.75 -5.91 6.93
C SER A 215 -16.97 -5.10 7.33
N PHE A 216 -18.12 -5.32 6.70
CA PHE A 216 -19.37 -4.62 7.05
C PHE A 216 -19.86 -5.00 8.44
N LYS A 217 -19.82 -6.29 8.81
CA LYS A 217 -20.22 -6.77 10.13
C LYS A 217 -19.35 -6.18 11.23
N ASN A 218 -18.04 -6.09 11.00
CA ASN A 218 -17.10 -5.49 11.94
C ASN A 218 -17.37 -4.00 12.14
N ILE A 219 -17.65 -3.24 11.06
CA ILE A 219 -18.06 -1.84 11.14
C ILE A 219 -19.38 -1.69 11.90
N ALA A 220 -20.38 -2.52 11.60
CA ALA A 220 -21.65 -2.48 12.27
C ALA A 220 -21.54 -2.79 13.78
N ASN A 221 -20.67 -3.74 14.14
CA ASN A 221 -20.40 -4.08 15.53
C ASN A 221 -19.61 -2.98 16.26
N ALA A 222 -18.62 -2.35 15.59
CA ALA A 222 -17.86 -1.25 16.19
C ALA A 222 -18.74 -0.05 16.57
N LYS A 223 -19.83 0.22 15.83
CA LYS A 223 -20.79 1.29 16.14
C LYS A 223 -21.51 1.09 17.49
N LYS A 224 -21.55 -0.12 18.04
CA LYS A 224 -22.19 -0.41 19.33
C LYS A 224 -21.42 0.15 20.54
N PHE A 225 -20.13 0.46 20.36
CA PHE A 225 -19.27 0.98 21.41
C PHE A 225 -19.06 2.49 21.20
N GLU A 226 -19.58 3.32 22.11
CA GLU A 226 -19.60 4.78 21.94
C GLU A 226 -18.20 5.39 21.84
N ALA A 227 -17.27 4.98 22.70
CA ALA A 227 -15.87 5.43 22.67
C ALA A 227 -15.17 5.05 21.34
N VAL A 228 -15.45 3.86 20.80
CA VAL A 228 -14.86 3.39 19.54
C VAL A 228 -15.46 4.13 18.34
N ARG A 229 -16.75 4.49 18.43
CA ARG A 229 -17.45 5.20 17.32
C ARG A 229 -16.79 6.53 16.96
N MET A 230 -16.44 7.34 17.97
CA MET A 230 -15.78 8.64 17.76
C MET A 230 -14.40 8.47 17.18
N LEU A 231 -13.59 7.58 17.74
CA LEU A 231 -12.25 7.25 17.19
C LEU A 231 -12.34 6.74 15.75
N PHE A 232 -13.35 5.91 15.45
CA PHE A 232 -13.57 5.40 14.11
C PHE A 232 -13.91 6.52 13.12
N LEU A 233 -14.79 7.45 13.51
CA LEU A 233 -15.15 8.60 12.68
C LEU A 233 -13.94 9.50 12.41
N VAL A 234 -13.19 9.86 13.44
CA VAL A 234 -11.99 10.70 13.31
C VAL A 234 -10.95 10.01 12.41
N SER A 235 -10.69 8.72 12.64
CA SER A 235 -9.76 7.94 11.81
C SER A 235 -10.25 7.84 10.36
N PHE A 236 -11.54 7.65 10.15
CA PHE A 236 -12.11 7.61 8.80
C PHE A 236 -11.93 8.94 8.08
N LEU A 237 -12.30 10.06 8.71
CA LEU A 237 -12.17 11.40 8.11
C LEU A 237 -10.71 11.75 7.82
N PHE A 238 -9.80 11.44 8.75
CA PHE A 238 -8.37 11.66 8.56
C PHE A 238 -7.83 10.85 7.38
N ASN A 239 -8.12 9.53 7.34
CA ASN A 239 -7.64 8.67 6.25
C ASN A 239 -8.29 9.03 4.91
N ALA A 240 -9.56 9.43 4.89
CA ALA A 240 -10.24 9.90 3.68
C ALA A 240 -9.58 11.18 3.13
N GLY A 241 -9.31 12.17 4.00
CA GLY A 241 -8.58 13.38 3.61
C GLY A 241 -7.16 13.10 3.12
N PHE A 242 -6.45 12.22 3.81
CA PHE A 242 -5.09 11.81 3.42
C PHE A 242 -5.09 11.04 2.09
N ALA A 243 -6.04 10.13 1.88
CA ALA A 243 -6.18 9.41 0.61
C ALA A 243 -6.52 10.35 -0.56
N PHE A 244 -7.41 11.32 -0.32
CA PHE A 244 -7.71 12.35 -1.32
C PHE A 244 -6.47 13.16 -1.68
N PHE A 245 -5.74 13.64 -0.66
CA PHE A 245 -4.50 14.39 -0.88
C PHE A 245 -3.48 13.57 -1.68
N THR A 246 -3.17 12.34 -1.26
CA THR A 246 -2.16 11.51 -1.92
C THR A 246 -2.54 11.11 -3.35
N SER A 247 -3.83 10.97 -3.65
CA SER A 247 -4.29 10.55 -4.97
C SER A 247 -4.34 11.71 -5.98
N PHE A 248 -4.71 12.93 -5.53
CA PHE A 248 -4.96 14.04 -6.43
C PHE A 248 -3.92 15.15 -6.38
N PHE A 249 -3.06 15.18 -5.38
CA PHE A 249 -2.02 16.20 -5.26
C PHE A 249 -1.00 16.14 -6.40
N ASN A 250 -0.63 14.93 -6.83
CA ASN A 250 0.23 14.74 -7.99
C ASN A 250 -0.42 15.24 -9.30
N VAL A 251 -1.71 14.99 -9.50
CA VAL A 251 -2.46 15.52 -10.65
C VAL A 251 -2.47 17.05 -10.63
N TYR A 252 -2.63 17.64 -9.45
CA TYR A 252 -2.56 19.09 -9.27
C TYR A 252 -1.17 19.63 -9.60
N LEU A 253 -0.09 18.99 -9.14
CA LEU A 253 1.29 19.38 -9.44
C LEU A 253 1.57 19.32 -10.95
N THR A 254 1.15 18.25 -11.61
CA THR A 254 1.30 18.11 -13.06
C THR A 254 0.53 19.21 -13.81
N ASN A 255 -0.77 19.38 -13.54
CA ASN A 255 -1.61 20.29 -14.32
C ASN A 255 -1.39 21.79 -14.01
N LYS A 256 -0.94 22.14 -12.78
CA LYS A 256 -0.78 23.51 -12.35
C LYS A 256 0.65 24.02 -12.50
N PHE A 257 1.64 23.16 -12.33
CA PHE A 257 3.06 23.51 -12.28
C PHE A 257 3.90 22.76 -13.31
N ASP A 258 3.29 21.95 -14.18
CA ASP A 258 3.96 21.16 -15.22
C ASP A 258 5.08 20.24 -14.66
N PHE A 259 4.87 19.72 -13.43
CA PHE A 259 5.85 18.83 -12.81
C PHE A 259 5.96 17.52 -13.59
N SER A 260 7.21 17.18 -13.92
CA SER A 260 7.53 15.86 -14.48
C SER A 260 7.37 14.75 -13.40
N PRO A 261 7.20 13.49 -13.83
CA PRO A 261 7.13 12.35 -12.90
C PRO A 261 8.32 12.26 -11.95
N ALA A 262 9.52 12.58 -12.43
CA ALA A 262 10.74 12.61 -11.60
C ALA A 262 10.67 13.72 -10.54
N GLN A 263 10.15 14.92 -10.89
CA GLN A 263 9.97 16.01 -9.94
C GLN A 263 8.92 15.68 -8.89
N ILE A 264 7.83 15.02 -9.28
CA ILE A 264 6.81 14.52 -8.35
C ILE A 264 7.45 13.50 -7.38
N GLY A 265 8.21 12.54 -7.90
CA GLY A 265 8.95 11.57 -7.08
C GLY A 265 9.88 12.23 -6.07
N ASN A 266 10.64 13.24 -6.48
CA ASN A 266 11.53 14.01 -5.61
C ASN A 266 10.75 14.81 -4.55
N CYS A 267 9.59 15.38 -4.89
CA CYS A 267 8.72 16.07 -3.94
C CYS A 267 8.25 15.11 -2.83
N PHE A 268 7.78 13.93 -3.19
CA PHE A 268 7.38 12.91 -2.20
C PHE A 268 8.57 12.38 -1.41
N ALA A 269 9.75 12.24 -2.00
CA ALA A 269 10.98 11.88 -1.28
C ALA A 269 11.32 12.93 -0.22
N TYR A 270 11.23 14.24 -0.56
CA TYR A 270 11.43 15.33 0.37
C TYR A 270 10.45 15.28 1.55
N VAL A 271 9.14 15.15 1.27
CA VAL A 271 8.11 14.97 2.32
C VAL A 271 8.44 13.77 3.20
N GLY A 272 8.88 12.70 2.58
CA GLY A 272 9.21 11.48 3.29
C GLY A 272 10.41 11.59 4.22
N ILE A 273 11.43 12.37 3.86
CA ILE A 273 12.57 12.66 4.76
C ILE A 273 12.06 13.31 6.06
N TRP A 274 11.12 14.25 5.95
CA TRP A 274 10.50 14.87 7.13
C TRP A 274 9.67 13.90 7.95
N ILE A 275 8.96 12.97 7.29
CA ILE A 275 8.26 11.89 8.00
C ILE A 275 9.24 11.02 8.80
N ILE A 276 10.38 10.63 8.22
CA ILE A 276 11.41 9.86 8.94
C ILE A 276 11.95 10.67 10.12
N ILE A 277 12.32 11.93 9.91
CA ILE A 277 12.83 12.80 10.98
C ILE A 277 11.81 12.87 12.11
N THR A 278 10.55 13.08 11.79
CA THR A 278 9.47 13.15 12.79
C THR A 278 9.34 11.82 13.55
N GLN A 279 9.30 10.69 12.85
CA GLN A 279 9.16 9.37 13.48
C GLN A 279 10.38 8.99 14.35
N VAL A 280 11.60 9.25 13.86
CA VAL A 280 12.82 8.83 14.56
C VAL A 280 13.19 9.80 15.69
N VAL A 281 13.03 11.11 15.48
CA VAL A 281 13.51 12.13 16.42
C VAL A 281 12.39 12.59 17.34
N VAL A 282 11.25 13.03 16.77
CA VAL A 282 10.18 13.67 17.54
C VAL A 282 9.41 12.61 18.34
N VAL A 283 8.92 11.58 17.69
CA VAL A 283 8.12 10.52 18.36
C VAL A 283 8.96 9.80 19.42
N ARG A 284 10.23 9.50 19.15
CA ARG A 284 11.13 8.86 20.13
C ARG A 284 11.42 9.76 21.35
N LYS A 285 11.54 11.08 21.15
CA LYS A 285 11.75 12.02 22.26
C LYS A 285 10.47 12.21 23.08
N LEU A 286 9.30 12.20 22.43
CA LEU A 286 8.00 12.38 23.12
C LEU A 286 7.58 11.10 23.86
N ALA A 287 7.71 9.93 23.26
CA ALA A 287 7.38 8.64 23.86
C ALA A 287 8.16 8.33 25.15
N GLY A 288 9.31 8.98 25.35
CA GLY A 288 10.09 8.87 26.60
C GLY A 288 9.70 9.87 27.71
N LYS A 289 8.88 10.88 27.40
CA LYS A 289 8.57 12.00 28.31
C LYS A 289 7.10 12.13 28.67
N PHE A 290 6.20 11.66 27.82
CA PHE A 290 4.74 11.81 27.98
C PHE A 290 4.05 10.45 27.91
N LYS A 291 3.01 10.23 28.73
CA LYS A 291 2.10 9.10 28.52
C LYS A 291 1.29 9.35 27.25
N GLU A 292 0.96 8.30 26.52
CA GLU A 292 0.22 8.39 25.25
C GLU A 292 -1.06 9.24 25.35
N ILE A 293 -1.75 9.18 26.50
CA ILE A 293 -2.96 9.96 26.79
C ILE A 293 -2.67 11.46 26.94
N ASP A 294 -1.54 11.84 27.51
CA ASP A 294 -1.21 13.25 27.76
C ASP A 294 -0.87 14.01 26.47
N ILE A 295 -0.44 13.30 25.42
CA ILE A 295 -0.15 13.88 24.10
C ILE A 295 -1.44 14.29 23.36
N PHE A 296 -2.55 13.61 23.63
CA PHE A 296 -3.85 13.89 23.02
C PHE A 296 -4.73 14.82 23.87
N SER A 297 -4.37 15.09 25.11
CA SER A 297 -5.15 15.91 26.07
C SER A 297 -4.53 17.28 26.37
N SER A 298 -3.40 17.64 25.79
CA SER A 298 -2.84 18.99 25.91
C SER A 298 -3.51 19.93 24.90
N ASP A 299 -4.62 20.54 25.35
CA ASP A 299 -5.14 21.80 24.77
C ASP A 299 -4.23 22.96 25.13
#